data_994065da945dbd6e8816f9f912a59780
#
_entry.id   994065da945dbd6e8816f9f912a59780
#
_cell.length_a   1.000
_cell.length_b   1.000
_cell.length_c   1.000
_cell.angle_alpha   90.00
_cell.angle_beta   90.00
_cell.angle_gamma   90.00
#
_symmetry.space_group_name_H-M   'P 1'
#
loop_
_entity.id
_entity.type
_entity.pdbx_description
1 polymer ?
#
loop_
_entity_poly.entity_id
_entity_poly.type
_entity_poly.pdbx_seq_one_letter_code
_entity_poly.pdbx_strand_id
1 'polypeptide(L)'
;MHSTPLISIIIPTFNEEKYIAVCLDSILEADYAQEKMEVFVVDGMSEDSTREIVQEYHRKYPFIHVVVNQQRHTPIGMNLGIQASSGDYVFVLSAHAHYDAVYFKDLIENIVKLNADCVGGVLITDVKNKNKRSSSIKEVLMHKFGVGNVLFRTGCNEVTEIDTVAFGCYRRSTFEKYGLFDEKLIRNQDIELNKRIINAGGKIYLIPDVQCTYYARENFKDLAKNQYQNGYWNMLTAYYTKTLSSLNLRHFVPLLFVLSLLFPLLFSLLFSKVLWISFVSLLSYLSLVIIISIKLKNSSNSICYLIMSFLTLHLSYGIGSLMGILFVIKKMIKGEK
;
A
#
# COMPACT_ATOMS: atom_id res chain seq x y z
N MET A 1 28.28 11.51 21.88
CA MET A 1 27.89 10.89 20.61
C MET A 1 26.85 9.81 20.92
N HIS A 2 25.61 9.95 20.49
CA HIS A 2 24.65 8.87 20.65
C HIS A 2 25.11 7.74 19.71
N SER A 3 25.21 6.51 20.22
CA SER A 3 25.53 5.35 19.41
C SER A 3 24.43 5.15 18.34
N THR A 4 24.82 4.85 17.10
CA THR A 4 23.88 4.50 16.04
C THR A 4 22.99 3.35 16.52
N PRO A 5 21.64 3.48 16.53
CA PRO A 5 20.75 2.43 17.03
C PRO A 5 20.76 1.21 16.10
N LEU A 6 20.41 0.06 16.64
CA LEU A 6 20.16 -1.13 15.83
C LEU A 6 18.80 -1.00 15.13
N ILE A 7 18.74 -1.26 13.83
CA ILE A 7 17.49 -1.28 13.05
C ILE A 7 17.18 -2.66 12.53
N SER A 8 15.90 -3.02 12.57
CA SER A 8 15.37 -4.26 11.98
C SER A 8 14.55 -3.93 10.74
N ILE A 9 14.88 -4.55 9.62
CA ILE A 9 14.21 -4.36 8.34
C ILE A 9 13.43 -5.64 8.01
N ILE A 10 12.11 -5.54 7.95
CA ILE A 10 11.20 -6.67 7.72
C ILE A 10 10.62 -6.56 6.32
N ILE A 11 10.85 -7.57 5.50
CA ILE A 11 10.43 -7.62 4.08
C ILE A 11 9.58 -8.87 3.84
N PRO A 12 8.25 -8.78 4.04
CA PRO A 12 7.36 -9.87 3.65
C PRO A 12 7.37 -10.02 2.12
N THR A 13 7.62 -11.24 1.65
CA THR A 13 7.93 -11.52 0.24
C THR A 13 7.12 -12.71 -0.26
N PHE A 14 6.56 -12.62 -1.47
CA PHE A 14 5.92 -13.73 -2.18
C PHE A 14 5.94 -13.51 -3.68
N ASN A 15 6.70 -14.34 -4.41
CA ASN A 15 6.87 -14.28 -5.87
C ASN A 15 7.34 -12.89 -6.35
N GLU A 16 8.51 -12.47 -5.86
CA GLU A 16 9.12 -11.16 -6.14
C GLU A 16 10.48 -11.28 -6.85
N GLU A 17 10.73 -12.37 -7.61
CA GLU A 17 12.00 -12.62 -8.34
C GLU A 17 12.47 -11.43 -9.17
N LYS A 18 11.52 -10.61 -9.69
CA LYS A 18 11.83 -9.44 -10.53
C LYS A 18 12.37 -8.24 -9.76
N TYR A 19 12.08 -8.17 -8.46
CA TYR A 19 12.31 -6.96 -7.68
C TYR A 19 13.17 -7.16 -6.45
N ILE A 20 13.15 -8.35 -5.86
CA ILE A 20 13.81 -8.61 -4.56
C ILE A 20 15.30 -8.28 -4.56
N ALA A 21 16.03 -8.55 -5.66
CA ALA A 21 17.43 -8.20 -5.78
C ALA A 21 17.62 -6.66 -5.73
N VAL A 22 16.81 -5.90 -6.49
CA VAL A 22 16.87 -4.43 -6.48
C VAL A 22 16.57 -3.85 -5.10
N CYS A 23 15.62 -4.47 -4.38
CA CYS A 23 15.30 -4.07 -3.01
C CYS A 23 16.49 -4.32 -2.07
N LEU A 24 17.08 -5.51 -2.09
CA LEU A 24 18.20 -5.87 -1.23
C LEU A 24 19.46 -5.06 -1.56
N ASP A 25 19.76 -4.82 -2.85
CA ASP A 25 20.87 -3.96 -3.27
C ASP A 25 20.71 -2.54 -2.72
N SER A 26 19.51 -1.96 -2.78
CA SER A 26 19.26 -0.62 -2.23
C SER A 26 19.46 -0.53 -0.72
N ILE A 27 19.22 -1.64 0.02
CA ILE A 27 19.50 -1.73 1.45
C ILE A 27 21.01 -1.84 1.71
N LEU A 28 21.74 -2.56 0.85
CA LEU A 28 23.20 -2.67 0.94
C LEU A 28 23.93 -1.35 0.65
N GLU A 29 23.34 -0.51 -0.20
CA GLU A 29 23.85 0.82 -0.58
C GLU A 29 23.47 1.92 0.41
N ALA A 30 22.72 1.59 1.47
CA ALA A 30 22.25 2.57 2.45
C ALA A 30 23.39 3.22 3.25
N ASP A 31 23.27 4.53 3.51
CA ASP A 31 24.15 5.28 4.42
C ASP A 31 23.81 4.94 5.89
N TYR A 32 23.98 3.67 6.23
CA TYR A 32 23.77 3.12 7.56
C TYR A 32 24.76 1.97 7.83
N ALA A 33 25.32 1.92 9.01
CA ALA A 33 26.32 0.92 9.35
C ALA A 33 25.73 -0.49 9.33
N GLN A 34 26.26 -1.39 8.49
CA GLN A 34 25.72 -2.74 8.30
C GLN A 34 25.70 -3.57 9.59
N GLU A 35 26.67 -3.37 10.50
CA GLU A 35 26.70 -4.00 11.83
C GLU A 35 25.60 -3.49 12.77
N LYS A 36 24.85 -2.45 12.35
CA LYS A 36 23.67 -1.87 13.01
C LYS A 36 22.38 -2.15 12.27
N MET A 37 22.40 -3.13 11.34
CA MET A 37 21.24 -3.56 10.58
C MET A 37 21.03 -5.05 10.75
N GLU A 38 19.78 -5.46 10.84
CA GLU A 38 19.34 -6.85 10.65
C GLU A 38 18.17 -6.85 9.67
N VAL A 39 18.25 -7.67 8.63
CA VAL A 39 17.26 -7.74 7.55
C VAL A 39 16.58 -9.10 7.58
N PHE A 40 15.29 -9.13 7.73
CA PHE A 40 14.48 -10.35 7.71
C PHE A 40 13.63 -10.39 6.45
N VAL A 41 14.03 -11.19 5.48
CA VAL A 41 13.20 -11.51 4.32
C VAL A 41 12.29 -12.67 4.70
N VAL A 42 10.98 -12.35 4.83
CA VAL A 42 9.99 -13.32 5.29
C VAL A 42 9.23 -13.89 4.09
N ASP A 43 9.70 -15.03 3.61
CA ASP A 43 9.21 -15.68 2.39
C ASP A 43 7.89 -16.42 2.64
N GLY A 44 6.84 -16.04 1.93
CA GLY A 44 5.52 -16.66 1.93
C GLY A 44 5.42 -17.92 1.08
N MET A 45 6.45 -18.76 1.05
CA MET A 45 6.52 -19.97 0.21
C MET A 45 6.48 -19.63 -1.28
N SER A 46 7.36 -18.73 -1.72
CA SER A 46 7.50 -18.36 -3.15
C SER A 46 7.76 -19.58 -4.03
N GLU A 47 7.17 -19.54 -5.23
CA GLU A 47 7.17 -20.61 -6.23
C GLU A 47 8.02 -20.24 -7.48
N ASP A 48 8.52 -19.00 -7.51
CA ASP A 48 9.48 -18.49 -8.50
C ASP A 48 10.91 -18.47 -7.93
N SER A 49 11.87 -17.83 -8.61
CA SER A 49 13.28 -17.75 -8.18
C SER A 49 13.53 -16.82 -6.98
N THR A 50 12.51 -16.32 -6.31
CA THR A 50 12.66 -15.41 -5.15
C THR A 50 13.53 -16.02 -4.06
N ARG A 51 13.27 -17.30 -3.71
CA ARG A 51 13.95 -17.98 -2.61
C ARG A 51 15.43 -18.19 -2.90
N GLU A 52 15.76 -18.60 -4.12
CA GLU A 52 17.13 -18.80 -4.59
C GLU A 52 17.92 -17.50 -4.50
N ILE A 53 17.35 -16.39 -4.99
CA ILE A 53 17.96 -15.07 -4.93
C ILE A 53 18.21 -14.68 -3.47
N VAL A 54 17.20 -14.77 -2.60
CA VAL A 54 17.36 -14.38 -1.17
C VAL A 54 18.40 -15.25 -0.46
N GLN A 55 18.49 -16.55 -0.77
CA GLN A 55 19.49 -17.44 -0.22
C GLN A 55 20.92 -17.06 -0.65
N GLU A 56 21.12 -16.52 -1.84
CA GLU A 56 22.41 -16.00 -2.29
C GLU A 56 22.82 -14.77 -1.48
N TYR A 57 21.90 -13.84 -1.23
CA TYR A 57 22.16 -12.69 -0.36
C TYR A 57 22.45 -13.11 1.07
N HIS A 58 21.69 -14.03 1.64
CA HIS A 58 21.90 -14.55 2.99
C HIS A 58 23.30 -15.16 3.17
N ARG A 59 23.78 -15.94 2.19
CA ARG A 59 25.12 -16.53 2.23
C ARG A 59 26.24 -15.50 2.18
N LYS A 60 26.01 -14.39 1.46
CA LYS A 60 27.00 -13.33 1.25
C LYS A 60 27.00 -12.29 2.38
N TYR A 61 25.84 -12.03 2.98
CA TYR A 61 25.63 -10.99 3.97
C TYR A 61 24.96 -11.56 5.24
N PRO A 62 25.74 -11.86 6.30
CA PRO A 62 25.23 -12.56 7.50
C PRO A 62 24.11 -11.84 8.24
N PHE A 63 23.95 -10.52 8.07
CA PHE A 63 22.89 -9.73 8.68
C PHE A 63 21.54 -9.82 7.91
N ILE A 64 21.50 -10.50 6.75
CA ILE A 64 20.29 -10.81 6.00
C ILE A 64 19.81 -12.21 6.37
N HIS A 65 18.65 -12.31 6.99
CA HIS A 65 18.05 -13.56 7.48
C HIS A 65 16.85 -13.94 6.62
N VAL A 66 16.64 -15.25 6.46
CA VAL A 66 15.50 -15.82 5.74
C VAL A 66 14.56 -16.46 6.75
N VAL A 67 13.30 -16.04 6.75
CA VAL A 67 12.24 -16.59 7.60
C VAL A 67 11.14 -17.16 6.70
N VAL A 68 10.64 -18.34 7.01
CA VAL A 68 9.56 -18.98 6.22
C VAL A 68 8.20 -18.69 6.85
N ASN A 69 7.31 -18.09 6.06
CA ASN A 69 5.91 -17.89 6.41
C ASN A 69 5.02 -18.93 5.70
N GLN A 70 4.78 -20.06 6.36
CA GLN A 70 3.98 -21.17 5.82
C GLN A 70 2.52 -20.78 5.53
N GLN A 71 1.98 -19.79 6.23
CA GLN A 71 0.59 -19.35 6.06
C GLN A 71 0.39 -18.40 4.88
N ARG A 72 1.46 -17.91 4.25
CA ARG A 72 1.44 -17.04 3.05
C ARG A 72 0.75 -15.68 3.24
N HIS A 73 0.25 -15.37 4.43
CA HIS A 73 -0.43 -14.10 4.72
C HIS A 73 0.59 -13.03 5.11
N THR A 74 0.51 -11.87 4.45
CA THR A 74 1.43 -10.74 4.66
C THR A 74 1.54 -10.30 6.13
N PRO A 75 0.46 -10.07 6.88
CA PRO A 75 0.56 -9.65 8.29
C PRO A 75 1.24 -10.69 9.18
N ILE A 76 1.04 -11.98 8.92
CA ILE A 76 1.75 -13.05 9.63
C ILE A 76 3.25 -12.98 9.33
N GLY A 77 3.62 -12.77 8.07
CA GLY A 77 5.01 -12.56 7.70
C GLY A 77 5.63 -11.34 8.38
N MET A 78 4.91 -10.22 8.44
CA MET A 78 5.35 -9.02 9.18
C MET A 78 5.58 -9.34 10.66
N ASN A 79 4.62 -10.02 11.31
CA ASN A 79 4.71 -10.37 12.73
C ASN A 79 5.87 -11.35 13.01
N LEU A 80 6.06 -12.37 12.17
CA LEU A 80 7.19 -13.30 12.29
C LEU A 80 8.54 -12.57 12.21
N GLY A 81 8.69 -11.64 11.27
CA GLY A 81 9.89 -10.83 11.15
C GLY A 81 10.12 -9.91 12.36
N ILE A 82 9.07 -9.25 12.86
CA ILE A 82 9.15 -8.39 14.05
C ILE A 82 9.53 -9.21 15.29
N GLN A 83 8.94 -10.40 15.47
CA GLN A 83 9.23 -11.28 16.60
C GLN A 83 10.64 -11.88 16.56
N ALA A 84 11.18 -12.14 15.36
CA ALA A 84 12.54 -12.65 15.18
C ALA A 84 13.60 -11.56 15.34
N SER A 85 13.24 -10.30 15.30
CA SER A 85 14.12 -9.15 15.26
C SER A 85 14.35 -8.51 16.64
N SER A 86 15.46 -7.75 16.78
CA SER A 86 15.89 -7.17 18.06
C SER A 86 16.18 -5.65 18.05
N GLY A 87 16.15 -5.02 16.87
CA GLY A 87 16.48 -3.59 16.71
C GLY A 87 15.54 -2.64 17.45
N ASP A 88 16.06 -1.50 17.84
CA ASP A 88 15.33 -0.42 18.54
C ASP A 88 14.23 0.17 17.65
N TYR A 89 14.45 0.16 16.35
CA TYR A 89 13.51 0.63 15.32
C TYR A 89 13.25 -0.47 14.31
N VAL A 90 12.00 -0.57 13.88
CA VAL A 90 11.53 -1.59 12.93
C VAL A 90 11.02 -0.92 11.67
N PHE A 91 11.60 -1.27 10.54
CA PHE A 91 11.12 -0.89 9.21
C PHE A 91 10.32 -2.04 8.62
N VAL A 92 9.09 -1.75 8.17
CA VAL A 92 8.27 -2.74 7.46
C VAL A 92 8.20 -2.35 6.00
N LEU A 93 8.97 -3.02 5.17
CA LEU A 93 9.26 -2.64 3.79
C LEU A 93 8.57 -3.53 2.76
N SER A 94 8.62 -3.12 1.50
CA SER A 94 8.11 -3.89 0.36
C SER A 94 9.27 -4.45 -0.47
N ALA A 95 9.15 -5.70 -0.91
CA ALA A 95 10.13 -6.35 -1.77
C ALA A 95 10.23 -5.73 -3.18
N HIS A 96 9.19 -5.02 -3.64
CA HIS A 96 9.17 -4.35 -4.96
C HIS A 96 9.30 -2.81 -4.85
N ALA A 97 10.26 -2.39 -4.02
CA ALA A 97 10.65 -0.99 -3.87
C ALA A 97 12.18 -0.86 -3.89
N HIS A 98 12.65 0.37 -4.11
CA HIS A 98 14.03 0.79 -3.99
C HIS A 98 14.07 1.93 -2.97
N TYR A 99 14.95 1.84 -2.01
CA TYR A 99 15.10 2.81 -0.91
C TYR A 99 16.33 3.67 -1.15
N ASP A 100 16.17 4.99 -1.06
CA ASP A 100 17.29 5.92 -1.24
C ASP A 100 18.32 5.72 -0.12
N ALA A 101 19.60 5.99 -0.41
CA ALA A 101 20.71 5.72 0.52
C ALA A 101 20.51 6.33 1.92
N VAL A 102 19.87 7.49 2.01
CA VAL A 102 19.59 8.18 3.27
C VAL A 102 18.31 7.76 3.98
N TYR A 103 17.51 6.86 3.36
CA TYR A 103 16.16 6.51 3.80
C TYR A 103 16.08 6.10 5.28
N PHE A 104 16.96 5.19 5.69
CA PHE A 104 16.94 4.67 7.07
C PHE A 104 17.40 5.72 8.08
N LYS A 105 18.51 6.37 7.80
CA LYS A 105 19.12 7.39 8.67
C LYS A 105 18.16 8.55 8.91
N ASP A 106 17.63 9.11 7.85
CA ASP A 106 16.77 10.29 7.95
C ASP A 106 15.43 9.98 8.63
N LEU A 107 14.85 8.79 8.42
CA LEU A 107 13.66 8.37 9.17
C LEU A 107 13.97 8.17 10.67
N ILE A 108 15.12 7.61 11.03
CA ILE A 108 15.55 7.50 12.43
C ILE A 108 15.72 8.87 13.07
N GLU A 109 16.39 9.81 12.40
CA GLU A 109 16.57 11.18 12.92
C GLU A 109 15.20 11.86 13.14
N ASN A 110 14.29 11.73 12.18
CA ASN A 110 12.98 12.35 12.28
C ASN A 110 12.07 11.70 13.33
N ILE A 111 12.06 10.37 13.48
CA ILE A 111 11.24 9.71 14.51
C ILE A 111 11.68 10.12 15.93
N VAL A 112 12.99 10.32 16.11
CA VAL A 112 13.56 10.82 17.38
C VAL A 112 13.19 12.28 17.60
N LYS A 113 13.46 13.16 16.61
CA LYS A 113 13.21 14.61 16.67
C LYS A 113 11.73 14.94 16.93
N LEU A 114 10.81 14.22 16.28
CA LEU A 114 9.37 14.44 16.39
C LEU A 114 8.74 13.71 17.58
N ASN A 115 9.53 12.89 18.29
CA ASN A 115 9.02 11.97 19.31
C ASN A 115 7.78 11.20 18.82
N ALA A 116 7.87 10.65 17.60
CA ALA A 116 6.80 9.94 16.94
C ALA A 116 6.83 8.44 17.25
N ASP A 117 5.68 7.77 17.11
CA ASP A 117 5.56 6.31 17.17
C ASP A 117 5.91 5.67 15.83
N CYS A 118 5.58 6.38 14.72
CA CYS A 118 5.89 5.95 13.36
C CYS A 118 6.18 7.16 12.47
N VAL A 119 7.10 6.98 11.53
CA VAL A 119 7.36 7.94 10.44
C VAL A 119 7.50 7.19 9.12
N GLY A 120 7.20 7.86 8.01
CA GLY A 120 7.42 7.32 6.67
C GLY A 120 7.80 8.40 5.67
N GLY A 121 8.38 7.97 4.56
CA GLY A 121 8.75 8.84 3.45
C GLY A 121 7.67 8.91 2.36
N VAL A 122 7.90 9.77 1.37
CA VAL A 122 7.10 9.90 0.16
C VAL A 122 7.43 8.76 -0.80
N LEU A 123 6.39 8.15 -1.34
CA LEU A 123 6.49 7.01 -2.24
C LEU A 123 6.42 7.50 -3.70
N ILE A 124 7.54 7.46 -4.38
CA ILE A 124 7.61 7.76 -5.81
C ILE A 124 7.20 6.51 -6.59
N THR A 125 6.05 6.58 -7.25
CA THR A 125 5.60 5.46 -8.08
C THR A 125 6.38 5.43 -9.40
N ASP A 126 6.98 4.30 -9.74
CA ASP A 126 7.60 4.05 -11.04
C ASP A 126 7.20 2.69 -11.60
N VAL A 127 7.67 2.36 -12.81
CA VAL A 127 7.46 1.08 -13.51
C VAL A 127 8.78 0.60 -14.07
N LYS A 128 9.03 -0.70 -13.96
CA LYS A 128 10.30 -1.30 -14.42
C LYS A 128 10.40 -1.26 -15.95
N ASN A 129 9.33 -1.66 -16.65
CA ASN A 129 9.28 -1.67 -18.10
C ASN A 129 8.50 -0.45 -18.61
N LYS A 130 9.23 0.58 -19.03
CA LYS A 130 8.66 1.85 -19.49
C LYS A 130 8.11 1.73 -20.92
N ASN A 131 6.78 1.72 -21.02
CA ASN A 131 6.04 1.82 -22.28
C ASN A 131 4.78 2.69 -22.07
N LYS A 132 4.07 3.03 -23.16
CA LYS A 132 2.91 3.94 -23.08
C LYS A 132 1.82 3.47 -22.13
N ARG A 133 1.61 2.15 -21.99
CA ARG A 133 0.61 1.56 -21.08
C ARG A 133 1.06 1.67 -19.63
N SER A 134 2.25 1.16 -19.30
CA SER A 134 2.77 1.17 -17.94
C SER A 134 2.98 2.60 -17.42
N SER A 135 3.48 3.52 -18.27
CA SER A 135 3.60 4.93 -17.93
C SER A 135 2.25 5.59 -17.68
N SER A 136 1.20 5.23 -18.43
CA SER A 136 -0.15 5.75 -18.17
C SER A 136 -0.71 5.25 -16.84
N ILE A 137 -0.50 3.97 -16.48
CA ILE A 137 -0.89 3.41 -15.18
C ILE A 137 -0.16 4.15 -14.05
N LYS A 138 1.15 4.36 -14.19
CA LYS A 138 1.96 5.15 -13.24
C LYS A 138 1.35 6.53 -12.98
N GLU A 139 1.10 7.31 -14.03
CA GLU A 139 0.54 8.65 -13.91
C GLU A 139 -0.80 8.67 -13.16
N VAL A 140 -1.67 7.70 -13.43
CA VAL A 140 -2.98 7.59 -12.75
C VAL A 140 -2.80 7.23 -11.27
N LEU A 141 -1.83 6.38 -10.92
CA LEU A 141 -1.54 6.00 -9.53
C LEU A 141 -0.85 7.11 -8.72
N MET A 142 -0.34 8.15 -9.38
CA MET A 142 0.21 9.36 -8.75
C MET A 142 -0.78 10.53 -8.70
N HIS A 143 -1.90 10.43 -9.42
CA HIS A 143 -2.84 11.53 -9.55
C HIS A 143 -3.95 11.47 -8.48
N LYS A 144 -4.30 12.63 -7.89
CA LYS A 144 -5.33 12.75 -6.83
C LYS A 144 -6.68 12.18 -7.25
N PHE A 145 -7.06 12.30 -8.51
CA PHE A 145 -8.30 11.72 -9.03
C PHE A 145 -8.24 10.17 -9.08
N GLY A 146 -7.04 9.58 -9.28
CA GLY A 146 -6.87 8.13 -9.29
C GLY A 146 -6.90 7.51 -7.90
N VAL A 147 -6.08 8.03 -6.97
CA VAL A 147 -5.87 7.40 -5.65
C VAL A 147 -6.43 8.22 -4.48
N GLY A 148 -7.08 9.34 -4.75
CA GLY A 148 -7.53 10.28 -3.72
C GLY A 148 -6.36 11.10 -3.14
N ASN A 149 -6.64 11.80 -2.05
CA ASN A 149 -5.61 12.61 -1.38
C ASN A 149 -4.78 11.76 -0.41
N VAL A 150 -3.97 10.85 -0.97
CA VAL A 150 -3.05 9.99 -0.20
C VAL A 150 -1.68 10.65 -0.19
N LEU A 151 -1.36 11.41 0.87
CA LEU A 151 -0.17 12.27 0.92
C LEU A 151 1.14 11.51 0.72
N PHE A 152 1.29 10.30 1.22
CA PHE A 152 2.50 9.52 0.97
C PHE A 152 2.69 9.11 -0.52
N ARG A 153 1.67 9.28 -1.40
CA ARG A 153 1.76 9.09 -2.86
C ARG A 153 1.75 10.40 -3.65
N THR A 154 1.05 11.41 -3.14
CA THR A 154 0.89 12.69 -3.84
C THR A 154 1.91 13.74 -3.39
N GLY A 155 2.67 13.43 -2.33
CA GLY A 155 3.65 14.32 -1.72
C GLY A 155 3.03 15.34 -0.77
N CYS A 156 3.89 15.95 0.05
CA CYS A 156 3.64 17.12 0.88
C CYS A 156 4.87 18.03 0.86
N ASN A 157 4.70 19.30 1.25
CA ASN A 157 5.79 20.28 1.22
C ASN A 157 6.49 20.44 2.57
N GLU A 158 5.90 19.92 3.65
CA GLU A 158 6.41 20.02 5.01
C GLU A 158 6.11 18.74 5.78
N VAL A 159 6.82 18.52 6.90
CA VAL A 159 6.55 17.41 7.81
C VAL A 159 5.11 17.48 8.27
N THR A 160 4.33 16.45 7.97
CA THR A 160 2.88 16.47 8.15
C THR A 160 2.42 15.27 8.98
N GLU A 161 1.62 15.53 10.01
CA GLU A 161 0.94 14.46 10.76
C GLU A 161 -0.14 13.85 9.88
N ILE A 162 -0.13 12.51 9.73
CA ILE A 162 -1.02 11.79 8.82
C ILE A 162 -1.60 10.53 9.44
N ASP A 163 -2.62 9.99 8.78
CA ASP A 163 -3.33 8.80 9.24
C ASP A 163 -2.63 7.48 8.90
N THR A 164 -1.77 7.46 7.92
CA THR A 164 -1.04 6.26 7.49
C THR A 164 0.18 6.60 6.65
N VAL A 165 1.23 5.81 6.77
CA VAL A 165 2.44 5.84 5.94
C VAL A 165 2.60 4.51 5.20
N ALA A 166 3.31 4.53 4.08
CA ALA A 166 3.82 3.32 3.45
C ALA A 166 5.27 3.10 3.88
N PHE A 167 5.67 1.84 4.06
CA PHE A 167 7.05 1.44 4.37
C PHE A 167 7.64 2.20 5.57
N GLY A 168 6.83 2.27 6.65
CA GLY A 168 7.13 3.07 7.82
C GLY A 168 8.28 2.52 8.68
N CYS A 169 8.93 3.46 9.38
CA CYS A 169 9.81 3.22 10.51
C CYS A 169 9.00 3.36 11.79
N TYR A 170 8.98 2.33 12.61
CA TYR A 170 8.30 2.27 13.90
C TYR A 170 9.31 2.17 15.03
N ARG A 171 9.05 2.80 16.18
CA ARG A 171 9.75 2.43 17.41
C ARG A 171 9.38 1.00 17.79
N ARG A 172 10.29 0.20 18.31
CA ARG A 172 9.94 -1.15 18.81
C ARG A 172 8.87 -1.08 19.91
N SER A 173 8.97 -0.12 20.79
CA SER A 173 7.98 0.14 21.85
C SER A 173 6.55 0.39 21.32
N THR A 174 6.39 0.77 20.05
CA THR A 174 5.08 0.92 19.39
C THR A 174 4.36 -0.44 19.30
N PHE A 175 5.09 -1.50 18.97
CA PHE A 175 4.51 -2.85 18.92
C PHE A 175 4.24 -3.43 20.30
N GLU A 176 5.04 -3.09 21.28
CA GLU A 176 4.81 -3.46 22.68
C GLU A 176 3.56 -2.77 23.24
N LYS A 177 3.40 -1.48 22.92
CA LYS A 177 2.30 -0.66 23.43
C LYS A 177 0.97 -0.91 22.72
N TYR A 178 1.01 -1.03 21.40
CA TYR A 178 -0.22 -1.10 20.57
C TYR A 178 -0.47 -2.50 19.99
N GLY A 179 0.44 -3.45 20.17
CA GLY A 179 0.36 -4.80 19.62
C GLY A 179 0.83 -4.90 18.16
N LEU A 180 0.95 -6.11 17.68
CA LEU A 180 1.39 -6.46 16.33
C LEU A 180 0.28 -6.21 15.28
N PHE A 181 0.56 -6.50 14.01
CA PHE A 181 -0.43 -6.44 12.93
C PHE A 181 -1.55 -7.48 13.15
N ASP A 182 -2.80 -7.11 12.85
CA ASP A 182 -3.92 -8.05 12.90
C ASP A 182 -3.83 -9.06 11.75
N GLU A 183 -3.59 -10.33 12.09
CA GLU A 183 -3.38 -11.43 11.15
C GLU A 183 -4.62 -11.79 10.31
N LYS A 184 -5.80 -11.33 10.71
CA LYS A 184 -7.04 -11.49 9.95
C LYS A 184 -7.10 -10.58 8.73
N LEU A 185 -6.31 -9.50 8.73
CA LEU A 185 -6.31 -8.48 7.68
C LEU A 185 -5.23 -8.77 6.65
N ILE A 186 -5.52 -9.59 5.64
CA ILE A 186 -4.58 -9.89 4.53
C ILE A 186 -4.16 -8.61 3.80
N ARG A 187 -4.98 -7.54 3.87
CA ARG A 187 -4.67 -6.19 3.39
C ARG A 187 -5.16 -5.15 4.40
N ASN A 188 -4.62 -3.93 4.30
CA ASN A 188 -4.92 -2.80 5.19
C ASN A 188 -4.51 -3.03 6.66
N GLN A 189 -3.66 -4.00 6.91
CA GLN A 189 -3.08 -4.26 8.23
C GLN A 189 -2.28 -3.07 8.75
N ASP A 190 -1.62 -2.34 7.85
CA ASP A 190 -0.91 -1.08 8.11
C ASP A 190 -1.88 0.04 8.49
N ILE A 191 -2.96 0.21 7.74
CA ILE A 191 -4.01 1.20 8.03
C ILE A 191 -4.65 0.92 9.39
N GLU A 192 -4.90 -0.34 9.72
CA GLU A 192 -5.48 -0.74 11.01
C GLU A 192 -4.52 -0.42 12.17
N LEU A 193 -3.26 -0.85 12.09
CA LEU A 193 -2.27 -0.58 13.12
C LEU A 193 -2.07 0.92 13.31
N ASN A 194 -1.89 1.66 12.23
CA ASN A 194 -1.71 3.11 12.28
C ASN A 194 -2.92 3.81 12.92
N LYS A 195 -4.13 3.34 12.63
CA LYS A 195 -5.33 3.88 13.27
C LYS A 195 -5.42 3.55 14.75
N ARG A 196 -4.99 2.36 15.15
CA ARG A 196 -4.90 1.94 16.56
C ARG A 196 -3.91 2.80 17.32
N ILE A 197 -2.76 3.12 16.72
CA ILE A 197 -1.76 4.05 17.27
C ILE A 197 -2.39 5.43 17.49
N ILE A 198 -3.02 6.03 16.47
CA ILE A 198 -3.62 7.37 16.53
C ILE A 198 -4.76 7.43 17.56
N ASN A 199 -5.65 6.44 17.56
CA ASN A 199 -6.78 6.40 18.51
C ASN A 199 -6.31 6.32 19.98
N ALA A 200 -5.11 5.81 20.22
CA ALA A 200 -4.49 5.77 21.55
C ALA A 200 -3.59 7.00 21.84
N GLY A 201 -3.66 8.03 21.00
CA GLY A 201 -2.90 9.30 21.17
C GLY A 201 -1.46 9.24 20.66
N GLY A 202 -1.08 8.21 19.92
CA GLY A 202 0.20 8.11 19.24
C GLY A 202 0.28 8.98 17.99
N LYS A 203 1.50 9.22 17.49
CA LYS A 203 1.78 10.17 16.42
C LYS A 203 2.46 9.51 15.24
N ILE A 204 1.97 9.82 14.04
CA ILE A 204 2.49 9.33 12.76
C ILE A 204 2.78 10.52 11.86
N TYR A 205 3.99 10.60 11.28
CA TYR A 205 4.38 11.70 10.40
C TYR A 205 4.88 11.21 9.04
N LEU A 206 4.58 12.00 8.02
CA LEU A 206 5.15 11.91 6.69
C LEU A 206 6.30 12.91 6.56
N ILE A 207 7.46 12.42 6.11
CA ILE A 207 8.69 13.21 5.93
C ILE A 207 8.86 13.47 4.43
N PRO A 208 8.69 14.71 3.94
CA PRO A 208 8.67 15.01 2.51
C PRO A 208 10.01 14.76 1.80
N ASP A 209 11.13 15.01 2.47
CA ASP A 209 12.46 14.91 1.90
C ASP A 209 12.99 13.47 1.84
N VAL A 210 12.35 12.53 2.51
CA VAL A 210 12.70 11.11 2.48
C VAL A 210 11.83 10.39 1.46
N GLN A 211 12.46 9.71 0.51
CA GLN A 211 11.76 9.10 -0.61
C GLN A 211 12.15 7.62 -0.79
N CYS A 212 11.22 6.86 -1.36
CA CYS A 212 11.50 5.53 -1.89
C CYS A 212 10.75 5.35 -3.20
N THR A 213 11.31 4.56 -4.11
CA THR A 213 10.67 4.23 -5.39
C THR A 213 9.88 2.93 -5.25
N TYR A 214 8.59 2.99 -5.55
CA TYR A 214 7.69 1.84 -5.57
C TYR A 214 7.39 1.42 -7.00
N TYR A 215 7.66 0.17 -7.36
CA TYR A 215 7.38 -0.36 -8.69
C TYR A 215 5.93 -0.84 -8.80
N ALA A 216 5.12 -0.08 -9.53
CA ALA A 216 3.70 -0.36 -9.71
C ALA A 216 3.43 -1.48 -10.72
N ARG A 217 2.19 -1.96 -10.75
CA ARG A 217 1.72 -2.93 -11.76
C ARG A 217 1.74 -2.30 -13.15
N GLU A 218 2.17 -3.06 -14.17
CA GLU A 218 2.46 -2.54 -15.51
C GLU A 218 1.37 -2.87 -16.53
N ASN A 219 0.35 -3.65 -16.14
CA ASN A 219 -0.73 -4.05 -17.01
C ASN A 219 -2.10 -3.91 -16.34
N PHE A 220 -3.16 -3.85 -17.16
CA PHE A 220 -4.52 -3.62 -16.67
C PHE A 220 -5.09 -4.78 -15.86
N LYS A 221 -4.71 -6.02 -16.16
CA LYS A 221 -5.17 -7.21 -15.41
C LYS A 221 -4.70 -7.16 -13.96
N ASP A 222 -3.41 -6.88 -13.75
CA ASP A 222 -2.83 -6.81 -12.41
C ASP A 222 -3.28 -5.54 -11.68
N LEU A 223 -3.45 -4.41 -12.39
CA LEU A 223 -4.07 -3.21 -11.85
C LEU A 223 -5.50 -3.51 -11.35
N ALA A 224 -6.33 -4.13 -12.19
CA ALA A 224 -7.70 -4.48 -11.84
C ALA A 224 -7.76 -5.41 -10.63
N LYS A 225 -6.93 -6.48 -10.61
CA LYS A 225 -6.83 -7.41 -9.49
C LYS A 225 -6.44 -6.70 -8.20
N ASN A 226 -5.44 -5.80 -8.27
CA ASN A 226 -4.96 -5.06 -7.11
C ASN A 226 -6.05 -4.11 -6.58
N GLN A 227 -6.72 -3.35 -7.46
CA GLN A 227 -7.74 -2.38 -7.04
C GLN A 227 -9.02 -3.06 -6.55
N TYR A 228 -9.43 -4.16 -7.17
CA TYR A 228 -10.53 -5.00 -6.67
C TYR A 228 -10.25 -5.46 -5.22
N GLN A 229 -9.05 -5.98 -4.96
CA GLN A 229 -8.65 -6.42 -3.63
C GLN A 229 -8.63 -5.25 -2.62
N ASN A 230 -8.16 -4.06 -3.03
CA ASN A 230 -8.18 -2.89 -2.15
C ASN A 230 -9.61 -2.51 -1.75
N GLY A 231 -10.53 -2.43 -2.71
CA GLY A 231 -11.94 -2.15 -2.44
C GLY A 231 -12.60 -3.20 -1.55
N TYR A 232 -12.38 -4.49 -1.86
CA TYR A 232 -12.91 -5.62 -1.12
C TYR A 232 -12.45 -5.61 0.35
N TRP A 233 -11.13 -5.50 0.57
CA TRP A 233 -10.54 -5.53 1.90
C TRP A 233 -10.82 -4.29 2.73
N ASN A 234 -11.10 -3.14 2.13
CA ASN A 234 -11.56 -1.98 2.89
C ASN A 234 -12.88 -2.28 3.63
N MET A 235 -13.82 -2.95 2.98
CA MET A 235 -15.08 -3.33 3.62
C MET A 235 -14.88 -4.41 4.70
N LEU A 236 -14.00 -5.35 4.46
CA LEU A 236 -13.66 -6.40 5.43
C LEU A 236 -12.90 -5.82 6.64
N THR A 237 -12.03 -4.84 6.43
CA THR A 237 -11.33 -4.15 7.52
C THR A 237 -12.35 -3.57 8.50
N ALA A 238 -13.35 -2.83 8.02
CA ALA A 238 -14.40 -2.28 8.86
C ALA A 238 -15.19 -3.37 9.63
N TYR A 239 -15.43 -4.51 8.99
CA TYR A 239 -16.11 -5.64 9.62
C TYR A 239 -15.26 -6.29 10.73
N TYR A 240 -13.99 -6.61 10.47
CA TYR A 240 -13.12 -7.27 11.44
C TYR A 240 -12.74 -6.35 12.61
N THR A 241 -12.48 -5.07 12.34
CA THR A 241 -12.13 -4.09 13.38
C THR A 241 -13.36 -3.54 14.11
N LYS A 242 -14.58 -3.85 13.64
CA LYS A 242 -15.87 -3.35 14.15
C LYS A 242 -15.94 -1.82 14.19
N THR A 243 -15.21 -1.13 13.32
CA THR A 243 -15.19 0.32 13.25
C THR A 243 -15.01 0.79 11.81
N LEU A 244 -15.64 1.92 11.47
CA LEU A 244 -15.40 2.63 10.21
C LEU A 244 -14.23 3.63 10.32
N SER A 245 -13.64 3.77 11.49
CA SER A 245 -12.60 4.79 11.74
C SER A 245 -11.33 4.58 10.89
N SER A 246 -11.09 3.35 10.42
CA SER A 246 -9.98 3.03 9.49
C SER A 246 -10.26 3.44 8.05
N LEU A 247 -11.49 3.84 7.72
CA LEU A 247 -11.91 4.21 6.37
C LEU A 247 -12.10 5.73 6.27
N ASN A 248 -11.56 6.30 5.20
CA ASN A 248 -11.79 7.70 4.82
C ASN A 248 -12.87 7.79 3.74
N LEU A 249 -13.50 8.95 3.57
CA LEU A 249 -14.53 9.18 2.54
C LEU A 249 -14.06 8.80 1.12
N ARG A 250 -12.77 9.00 0.82
CA ARG A 250 -12.19 8.61 -0.47
C ARG A 250 -12.38 7.12 -0.82
N HIS A 251 -12.46 6.23 0.16
CA HIS A 251 -12.64 4.80 -0.05
C HIS A 251 -14.05 4.43 -0.54
N PHE A 252 -15.03 5.30 -0.30
CA PHE A 252 -16.41 5.09 -0.73
C PHE A 252 -16.72 5.69 -2.11
N VAL A 253 -15.92 6.63 -2.61
CA VAL A 253 -16.17 7.31 -3.90
C VAL A 253 -16.29 6.31 -5.07
N PRO A 254 -15.37 5.33 -5.27
CA PRO A 254 -15.52 4.35 -6.34
C PRO A 254 -16.74 3.43 -6.17
N LEU A 255 -17.10 3.10 -4.92
CA LEU A 255 -18.31 2.33 -4.63
C LEU A 255 -19.56 3.11 -5.02
N LEU A 256 -19.67 4.36 -4.61
CA LEU A 256 -20.81 5.24 -4.95
C LEU A 256 -20.94 5.42 -6.46
N PHE A 257 -19.83 5.53 -7.17
CA PHE A 257 -19.83 5.58 -8.63
C PHE A 257 -20.42 4.29 -9.23
N VAL A 258 -19.95 3.11 -8.81
CA VAL A 258 -20.49 1.82 -9.29
C VAL A 258 -21.96 1.68 -8.94
N LEU A 259 -22.38 2.06 -7.74
CA LEU A 259 -23.79 2.03 -7.33
C LEU A 259 -24.66 2.99 -8.17
N SER A 260 -24.14 4.18 -8.52
CA SER A 260 -24.86 5.14 -9.37
C SER A 260 -25.08 4.64 -10.82
N LEU A 261 -24.29 3.64 -11.24
CA LEU A 261 -24.51 2.96 -12.52
C LEU A 261 -25.47 1.76 -12.40
N LEU A 262 -25.27 0.92 -11.37
CA LEU A 262 -25.99 -0.35 -11.23
C LEU A 262 -27.40 -0.18 -10.69
N PHE A 263 -27.60 0.63 -9.65
CA PHE A 263 -28.94 0.78 -9.05
C PHE A 263 -29.98 1.33 -10.04
N PRO A 264 -29.73 2.45 -10.75
CA PRO A 264 -30.71 2.95 -11.70
C PRO A 264 -30.95 1.98 -12.86
N LEU A 265 -29.91 1.24 -13.28
CA LEU A 265 -30.06 0.19 -14.31
C LEU A 265 -31.04 -0.90 -13.84
N LEU A 266 -30.93 -1.38 -12.61
CA LEU A 266 -31.83 -2.40 -12.05
C LEU A 266 -33.25 -1.84 -11.85
N PHE A 267 -33.38 -0.61 -11.30
CA PHE A 267 -34.67 0.02 -11.10
C PHE A 267 -35.36 0.47 -12.39
N SER A 268 -34.65 0.61 -13.50
CA SER A 268 -35.22 0.96 -14.81
C SER A 268 -36.19 -0.09 -15.35
N LEU A 269 -36.12 -1.33 -14.85
CA LEU A 269 -37.11 -2.37 -15.14
C LEU A 269 -38.51 -2.02 -14.63
N LEU A 270 -38.59 -1.19 -13.58
CA LEU A 270 -39.86 -0.72 -13.01
C LEU A 270 -40.17 0.73 -13.45
N PHE A 271 -39.13 1.57 -13.52
CA PHE A 271 -39.23 3.00 -13.79
C PHE A 271 -38.18 3.42 -14.82
N SER A 272 -38.49 3.38 -16.11
CA SER A 272 -37.55 3.64 -17.22
C SER A 272 -36.82 4.98 -17.11
N LYS A 273 -37.46 6.03 -16.57
CA LYS A 273 -36.85 7.36 -16.40
C LYS A 273 -35.64 7.37 -15.47
N VAL A 274 -35.51 6.41 -14.55
CA VAL A 274 -34.40 6.31 -13.61
C VAL A 274 -33.07 5.97 -14.34
N LEU A 275 -33.13 5.38 -15.54
CA LEU A 275 -31.97 5.09 -16.37
C LEU A 275 -31.15 6.36 -16.70
N TRP A 276 -31.79 7.53 -16.77
CA TRP A 276 -31.08 8.80 -16.98
C TRP A 276 -30.04 9.09 -15.91
N ILE A 277 -30.23 8.61 -14.68
CA ILE A 277 -29.26 8.78 -13.59
C ILE A 277 -27.95 8.06 -13.94
N SER A 278 -28.01 6.79 -14.39
CA SER A 278 -26.82 6.06 -14.83
C SER A 278 -26.15 6.74 -16.03
N PHE A 279 -26.94 7.20 -17.00
CA PHE A 279 -26.40 7.88 -18.18
C PHE A 279 -25.67 9.17 -17.80
N VAL A 280 -26.28 10.05 -16.98
CA VAL A 280 -25.68 11.30 -16.53
C VAL A 280 -24.42 11.03 -15.69
N SER A 281 -24.48 10.06 -14.78
CA SER A 281 -23.32 9.66 -13.97
C SER A 281 -22.15 9.19 -14.84
N LEU A 282 -22.42 8.31 -15.79
CA LEU A 282 -21.38 7.81 -16.71
C LEU A 282 -20.81 8.92 -17.60
N LEU A 283 -21.67 9.77 -18.16
CA LEU A 283 -21.24 10.86 -19.04
C LEU A 283 -20.38 11.89 -18.26
N SER A 284 -20.82 12.28 -17.07
CA SER A 284 -20.07 13.19 -16.20
C SER A 284 -18.70 12.62 -15.82
N TYR A 285 -18.65 11.33 -15.44
CA TYR A 285 -17.41 10.64 -15.12
C TYR A 285 -16.46 10.58 -16.34
N LEU A 286 -16.95 10.14 -17.50
CA LEU A 286 -16.15 10.06 -18.72
C LEU A 286 -15.62 11.43 -19.16
N SER A 287 -16.44 12.47 -19.08
CA SER A 287 -16.02 13.86 -19.36
C SER A 287 -14.86 14.28 -18.47
N LEU A 288 -14.96 14.01 -17.17
CA LEU A 288 -13.90 14.33 -16.21
C LEU A 288 -12.61 13.53 -16.47
N VAL A 289 -12.74 12.23 -16.73
CA VAL A 289 -11.60 11.35 -17.08
C VAL A 289 -10.90 11.83 -18.35
N ILE A 290 -11.65 12.21 -19.37
CA ILE A 290 -11.09 12.74 -20.64
C ILE A 290 -10.33 14.04 -20.39
N ILE A 291 -10.92 14.99 -19.67
CA ILE A 291 -10.30 16.28 -19.34
C ILE A 291 -8.98 16.06 -18.58
N ILE A 292 -8.99 15.21 -17.56
CA ILE A 292 -7.80 14.88 -16.76
C ILE A 292 -6.76 14.18 -17.63
N SER A 293 -7.17 13.22 -18.48
CA SER A 293 -6.26 12.49 -19.38
C SER A 293 -5.58 13.38 -20.39
N ILE A 294 -6.28 14.40 -20.91
CA ILE A 294 -5.69 15.41 -21.80
C ILE A 294 -4.63 16.23 -21.03
N LYS A 295 -4.90 16.64 -19.79
CA LYS A 295 -3.95 17.39 -18.95
C LYS A 295 -2.71 16.57 -18.57
N LEU A 296 -2.88 15.25 -18.34
CA LEU A 296 -1.78 14.36 -17.99
C LEU A 296 -0.97 13.84 -19.18
N LYS A 297 -1.43 14.11 -20.41
CA LYS A 297 -0.77 13.62 -21.62
C LYS A 297 0.64 14.19 -21.76
N ASN A 298 1.62 13.30 -21.93
CA ASN A 298 3.02 13.63 -22.22
C ASN A 298 3.59 12.65 -23.27
N SER A 299 4.90 12.74 -23.57
CA SER A 299 5.56 11.89 -24.58
C SER A 299 5.59 10.40 -24.19
N SER A 300 5.61 10.07 -22.90
CA SER A 300 5.77 8.71 -22.40
C SER A 300 4.45 7.95 -22.23
N ASN A 301 3.28 8.61 -22.27
CA ASN A 301 1.97 8.02 -22.05
C ASN A 301 1.02 8.17 -23.26
N SER A 302 -0.23 7.69 -23.12
CA SER A 302 -1.27 7.78 -24.16
C SER A 302 -2.62 8.13 -23.54
N ILE A 303 -3.38 9.04 -24.16
CA ILE A 303 -4.73 9.41 -23.71
C ILE A 303 -5.61 8.18 -23.57
N CYS A 304 -5.59 7.27 -24.54
CA CYS A 304 -6.38 6.04 -24.50
C CYS A 304 -6.00 5.18 -23.29
N TYR A 305 -4.71 4.98 -23.03
CA TYR A 305 -4.25 4.21 -21.87
C TYR A 305 -4.48 4.93 -20.54
N LEU A 306 -4.44 6.27 -20.49
CA LEU A 306 -4.82 7.04 -19.29
C LEU A 306 -6.30 6.82 -18.95
N ILE A 307 -7.19 6.96 -19.95
CA ILE A 307 -8.63 6.71 -19.78
C ILE A 307 -8.86 5.27 -19.30
N MET A 308 -8.26 4.28 -19.95
CA MET A 308 -8.36 2.88 -19.56
C MET A 308 -7.85 2.63 -18.14
N SER A 309 -6.77 3.31 -17.72
CA SER A 309 -6.21 3.18 -16.38
C SER A 309 -7.17 3.72 -15.31
N PHE A 310 -7.78 4.89 -15.51
CA PHE A 310 -8.80 5.44 -14.61
C PHE A 310 -10.02 4.54 -14.51
N LEU A 311 -10.55 4.10 -15.66
CA LEU A 311 -11.69 3.17 -15.71
C LEU A 311 -11.38 1.87 -14.96
N THR A 312 -10.24 1.25 -15.28
CA THR A 312 -9.81 0.00 -14.63
C THR A 312 -9.70 0.20 -13.11
N LEU A 313 -9.07 1.28 -12.68
CA LEU A 313 -8.86 1.57 -11.26
C LEU A 313 -10.20 1.73 -10.53
N HIS A 314 -11.03 2.67 -10.97
CA HIS A 314 -12.25 3.03 -10.23
C HIS A 314 -13.33 1.94 -10.28
N LEU A 315 -13.55 1.32 -11.46
CA LEU A 315 -14.54 0.25 -11.59
C LEU A 315 -14.13 -0.99 -10.79
N SER A 316 -12.86 -1.42 -10.90
CA SER A 316 -12.40 -2.60 -10.15
C SER A 316 -12.48 -2.38 -8.64
N TYR A 317 -12.08 -1.19 -8.16
CA TYR A 317 -12.17 -0.85 -6.75
C TYR A 317 -13.63 -0.81 -6.27
N GLY A 318 -14.53 -0.13 -6.99
CA GLY A 318 -15.94 -0.03 -6.62
C GLY A 318 -16.65 -1.39 -6.62
N ILE A 319 -16.39 -2.22 -7.63
CA ILE A 319 -16.88 -3.61 -7.68
C ILE A 319 -16.34 -4.42 -6.51
N GLY A 320 -15.04 -4.30 -6.21
CA GLY A 320 -14.42 -4.94 -5.05
C GLY A 320 -15.11 -4.54 -3.74
N SER A 321 -15.37 -3.24 -3.54
CA SER A 321 -16.08 -2.75 -2.35
C SER A 321 -17.51 -3.30 -2.26
N LEU A 322 -18.24 -3.36 -3.36
CA LEU A 322 -19.58 -3.94 -3.42
C LEU A 322 -19.55 -5.43 -3.02
N MET A 323 -18.61 -6.19 -3.60
CA MET A 323 -18.46 -7.62 -3.27
C MET A 323 -18.01 -7.83 -1.82
N GLY A 324 -17.19 -6.95 -1.27
CA GLY A 324 -16.82 -6.95 0.15
C GLY A 324 -18.03 -6.73 1.06
N ILE A 325 -18.92 -5.78 0.74
CA ILE A 325 -20.18 -5.57 1.48
C ILE A 325 -21.06 -6.82 1.42
N LEU A 326 -21.26 -7.39 0.22
CA LEU A 326 -22.08 -8.60 0.05
C LEU A 326 -21.53 -9.78 0.85
N PHE A 327 -20.19 -9.94 0.90
CA PHE A 327 -19.55 -10.97 1.69
C PHE A 327 -19.78 -10.74 3.20
N VAL A 328 -19.65 -9.51 3.69
CA VAL A 328 -19.91 -9.15 5.09
C VAL A 328 -21.37 -9.44 5.46
N ILE A 329 -22.33 -9.04 4.64
CA ILE A 329 -23.76 -9.32 4.85
C ILE A 329 -24.00 -10.84 4.95
N LYS A 330 -23.40 -11.62 4.01
CA LYS A 330 -23.52 -13.08 4.03
C LYS A 330 -22.97 -13.70 5.32
N LYS A 331 -21.81 -13.22 5.81
CA LYS A 331 -21.24 -13.66 7.09
C LYS A 331 -22.16 -13.33 8.27
N MET A 332 -22.68 -12.10 8.31
CA MET A 332 -23.61 -11.69 9.37
C MET A 332 -24.89 -12.54 9.43
N ILE A 333 -25.47 -12.86 8.26
CA ILE A 333 -26.66 -13.73 8.17
C ILE A 333 -26.36 -15.15 8.68
N LYS A 334 -25.14 -15.66 8.43
CA LYS A 334 -24.72 -16.99 8.89
C LYS A 334 -24.28 -17.03 10.36
N GLY A 335 -24.20 -15.88 11.04
CA GLY A 335 -23.70 -15.80 12.42
C GLY A 335 -22.20 -16.10 12.56
N GLU A 336 -21.45 -16.09 11.43
CA GLU A 336 -20.00 -16.29 11.44
C GLU A 336 -19.32 -14.99 11.93
N LYS A 337 -18.53 -15.10 12.99
CA LYS A 337 -17.74 -13.98 13.54
C LYS A 337 -16.36 -13.89 12.93
#